data_b119b1779fddce162c5a2535502eb13e
#
_entry.id   b119b1779fddce162c5a2535502eb13e
#
_cell.length_a   1.000
_cell.length_b   1.000
_cell.length_c   1.000
_cell.angle_alpha   90.00
_cell.angle_beta   90.00
_cell.angle_gamma   90.00
#
_symmetry.space_group_name_H-M   'P 1'
#
loop_
_entity.id
_entity.type
_entity.pdbx_description
1 polymer ?
#
loop_
_entity_poly.entity_id
_entity_poly.type
_entity_poly.pdbx_seq_one_letter_code
_entity_poly.pdbx_strand_id
1 'polypeptide(L)'
;SNPSSMELQDLIAGGRLVHTAMADLAVRLTDKEQLVGKSGWSAIGAVVGATHPEDLKSLREKYPNIFFLVPGYGAQGGKAKDVQYAFDRFGHGAIVNSSRGIMCAWKKTEDATGRNYQAAEQAEAERMRDDICRYVTIL
;
A
#
# COMPACT_ATOMS: atom_id res chain seq x y z
N SER A 1 -1.20 10.61 1.54
CA SER A 1 -1.11 11.08 2.92
C SER A 1 -0.54 12.50 3.07
N ASN A 2 -0.15 13.14 1.99
CA ASN A 2 0.15 14.58 1.99
C ASN A 2 -1.18 15.33 1.79
N PRO A 3 -1.59 16.26 2.69
CA PRO A 3 -2.82 17.02 2.53
C PRO A 3 -2.90 17.78 1.21
N SER A 4 -1.77 18.26 0.66
CA SER A 4 -1.71 18.96 -0.63
C SER A 4 -1.74 18.04 -1.86
N SER A 5 -1.76 16.72 -1.69
CA SER A 5 -1.71 15.81 -2.83
C SER A 5 -2.93 15.96 -3.77
N MET A 6 -4.08 16.31 -3.22
CA MET A 6 -5.31 16.53 -3.97
C MET A 6 -5.21 17.69 -4.96
N GLU A 7 -4.38 18.69 -4.66
CA GLU A 7 -4.15 19.83 -5.56
C GLU A 7 -3.63 19.42 -6.95
N LEU A 8 -2.92 18.30 -7.03
CA LEU A 8 -2.40 17.75 -8.30
C LEU A 8 -3.14 16.48 -8.70
N GLN A 9 -3.35 15.55 -7.76
CA GLN A 9 -3.81 14.19 -8.08
C GLN A 9 -5.27 14.16 -8.51
N ASP A 10 -6.09 15.10 -8.00
CA ASP A 10 -7.51 15.20 -8.29
C ASP A 10 -7.82 16.18 -9.44
N LEU A 11 -6.79 16.75 -10.06
CA LEU A 11 -6.98 17.51 -11.28
C LEU A 11 -7.49 16.61 -12.41
N ILE A 12 -8.37 17.17 -13.24
CA ILE A 12 -8.86 16.48 -14.44
C ILE A 12 -7.97 16.83 -15.62
N ALA A 13 -7.32 15.83 -16.19
CA ALA A 13 -6.51 15.95 -17.39
C ALA A 13 -6.98 14.96 -18.45
N GLY A 14 -7.44 15.47 -19.59
CA GLY A 14 -7.97 14.63 -20.66
C GLY A 14 -9.20 13.81 -20.26
N GLY A 15 -10.08 14.38 -19.43
CA GLY A 15 -11.34 13.75 -19.01
C GLY A 15 -11.20 12.73 -17.88
N ARG A 16 -10.05 12.66 -17.20
CA ARG A 16 -9.79 11.74 -16.08
C ARG A 16 -8.88 12.38 -15.04
N LEU A 17 -8.92 11.87 -13.81
CA LEU A 17 -8.06 12.31 -12.73
C LEU A 17 -6.58 12.02 -13.05
N VAL A 18 -5.68 12.90 -12.60
CA VAL A 18 -4.22 12.76 -12.84
C VAL A 18 -3.70 11.44 -12.27
N HIS A 19 -4.10 11.04 -11.05
CA HIS A 19 -3.68 9.77 -10.48
C HIS A 19 -4.12 8.56 -11.33
N THR A 20 -5.32 8.61 -11.90
CA THR A 20 -5.80 7.58 -12.82
C THR A 20 -5.00 7.57 -14.13
N ALA A 21 -4.66 8.74 -14.67
CA ALA A 21 -3.83 8.83 -15.86
C ALA A 21 -2.42 8.25 -15.66
N MET A 22 -1.85 8.41 -14.46
CA MET A 22 -0.57 7.79 -14.09
C MET A 22 -0.67 6.27 -13.98
N ALA A 23 -1.77 5.74 -13.41
CA ALA A 23 -2.00 4.29 -13.37
C ALA A 23 -2.20 3.71 -14.78
N ASP A 24 -2.95 4.38 -15.66
CA ASP A 24 -3.09 4.00 -17.07
C ASP A 24 -1.73 3.97 -17.80
N LEU A 25 -0.82 4.89 -17.46
CA LEU A 25 0.55 4.89 -18.02
C LEU A 25 1.32 3.62 -17.61
N ALA A 26 1.25 3.22 -16.35
CA ALA A 26 1.89 2.00 -15.85
C ALA A 26 1.39 0.75 -16.60
N VAL A 27 0.09 0.65 -16.84
CA VAL A 27 -0.50 -0.46 -17.61
C VAL A 27 0.00 -0.45 -19.06
N ARG A 28 -0.04 0.69 -19.73
CA ARG A 28 0.43 0.80 -21.13
C ARG A 28 1.90 0.42 -21.27
N LEU A 29 2.74 0.79 -20.30
CA LEU A 29 4.16 0.39 -20.30
C LEU A 29 4.31 -1.10 -20.05
N THR A 30 3.51 -1.67 -19.16
CA THR A 30 3.49 -3.13 -18.91
C THR A 30 3.13 -3.90 -20.16
N ASP A 31 2.08 -3.50 -20.86
CA ASP A 31 1.60 -4.17 -22.06
C ASP A 31 2.59 -4.04 -23.23
N LYS A 32 3.11 -2.82 -23.44
CA LYS A 32 4.07 -2.52 -24.50
C LYS A 32 5.35 -3.35 -24.39
N GLU A 33 5.88 -3.48 -23.19
CA GLU A 33 7.16 -4.17 -22.93
C GLU A 33 6.95 -5.63 -22.49
N GLN A 34 5.71 -6.14 -22.52
CA GLN A 34 5.36 -7.52 -22.09
C GLN A 34 5.88 -7.87 -20.69
N LEU A 35 5.72 -6.94 -19.75
CA LEU A 35 6.30 -7.01 -18.41
C LEU A 35 5.45 -7.76 -17.38
N VAL A 36 4.54 -8.62 -17.81
CA VAL A 36 3.77 -9.49 -16.90
C VAL A 36 4.54 -10.79 -16.68
N GLY A 37 4.87 -11.07 -15.42
CA GLY A 37 5.57 -12.30 -15.04
C GLY A 37 4.66 -13.53 -15.02
N LYS A 38 5.27 -14.71 -14.80
CA LYS A 38 4.53 -15.99 -14.67
C LYS A 38 3.51 -15.99 -13.53
N SER A 39 3.69 -15.16 -12.52
CA SER A 39 2.75 -14.97 -11.41
C SER A 39 1.50 -14.15 -11.79
N GLY A 40 1.44 -13.60 -13.01
CA GLY A 40 0.38 -12.70 -13.44
C GLY A 40 0.55 -11.25 -13.01
N TRP A 41 1.60 -10.92 -12.24
CA TRP A 41 1.87 -9.55 -11.78
C TRP A 41 2.80 -8.81 -12.74
N SER A 42 2.51 -7.52 -12.93
CA SER A 42 3.38 -6.61 -13.68
C SER A 42 4.68 -6.34 -12.93
N ALA A 43 5.78 -6.21 -13.68
CA ALA A 43 7.05 -5.72 -13.15
C ALA A 43 7.02 -4.20 -12.86
N ILE A 44 6.00 -3.49 -13.36
CA ILE A 44 5.74 -2.09 -13.02
C ILE A 44 4.66 -2.05 -11.95
N GLY A 45 4.98 -1.47 -10.81
CA GLY A 45 4.05 -1.27 -9.70
C GLY A 45 3.62 0.19 -9.55
N ALA A 46 2.76 0.43 -8.58
CA ALA A 46 2.32 1.78 -8.20
C ALA A 46 2.36 1.96 -6.68
N VAL A 47 2.67 3.18 -6.25
CA VAL A 47 2.57 3.58 -4.84
C VAL A 47 1.19 4.19 -4.63
N VAL A 48 0.38 3.55 -3.77
CA VAL A 48 -0.99 4.00 -3.46
C VAL A 48 -1.14 4.10 -1.94
N GLY A 49 -1.41 5.29 -1.42
CA GLY A 49 -1.45 5.55 0.02
C GLY A 49 -2.64 4.89 0.72
N ALA A 50 -2.42 4.37 1.93
CA ALA A 50 -3.43 3.74 2.78
C ALA A 50 -4.53 4.69 3.29
N THR A 51 -4.35 6.00 3.16
CA THR A 51 -5.27 7.03 3.67
C THR A 51 -6.44 7.33 2.74
N HIS A 52 -6.47 6.71 1.56
CA HIS A 52 -7.51 6.86 0.54
C HIS A 52 -8.05 5.47 0.13
N PRO A 53 -8.88 4.82 0.97
CA PRO A 53 -9.35 3.45 0.71
C PRO A 53 -10.18 3.32 -0.56
N GLU A 54 -10.94 4.36 -0.94
CA GLU A 54 -11.73 4.36 -2.16
C GLU A 54 -10.85 4.35 -3.43
N ASP A 55 -9.72 5.07 -3.38
CA ASP A 55 -8.74 5.04 -4.48
C ASP A 55 -8.07 3.67 -4.57
N LEU A 56 -7.69 3.07 -3.43
CA LEU A 56 -7.16 1.70 -3.39
C LEU A 56 -8.12 0.71 -4.05
N LYS A 57 -9.41 0.78 -3.68
CA LYS A 57 -10.45 -0.08 -4.22
C LYS A 57 -10.61 0.11 -5.72
N SER A 58 -10.84 1.34 -6.18
CA SER A 58 -11.08 1.64 -7.58
C SER A 58 -9.87 1.30 -8.46
N LEU A 59 -8.65 1.55 -7.97
CA LEU A 59 -7.43 1.21 -8.69
C LEU A 59 -7.20 -0.31 -8.74
N ARG A 60 -7.49 -1.05 -7.66
CA ARG A 60 -7.38 -2.52 -7.67
C ARG A 60 -8.39 -3.15 -8.62
N GLU A 61 -9.63 -2.69 -8.62
CA GLU A 61 -10.67 -3.18 -9.53
C GLU A 61 -10.30 -2.91 -11.00
N LYS A 62 -9.77 -1.73 -11.29
CA LYS A 62 -9.40 -1.32 -12.65
C LYS A 62 -8.09 -1.95 -13.13
N TYR A 63 -7.13 -2.17 -12.24
CA TYR A 63 -5.77 -2.63 -12.56
C TYR A 63 -5.39 -3.89 -11.76
N PRO A 64 -6.00 -5.04 -12.05
CA PRO A 64 -5.84 -6.25 -11.23
C PRO A 64 -4.40 -6.78 -11.19
N ASN A 65 -3.60 -6.50 -12.21
CA ASN A 65 -2.24 -7.06 -12.35
C ASN A 65 -1.12 -6.10 -11.89
N ILE A 66 -1.44 -4.86 -11.49
CA ILE A 66 -0.45 -3.92 -10.97
C ILE A 66 -0.18 -4.20 -9.50
N PHE A 67 1.09 -4.35 -9.14
CA PHE A 67 1.50 -4.55 -7.74
C PHE A 67 1.51 -3.20 -7.01
N PHE A 68 0.91 -3.13 -5.81
CA PHE A 68 0.84 -1.89 -5.03
C PHE A 68 1.83 -1.90 -3.87
N LEU A 69 2.58 -0.80 -3.72
CA LEU A 69 3.24 -0.43 -2.48
C LEU A 69 2.31 0.53 -1.71
N VAL A 70 1.91 0.14 -0.51
CA VAL A 70 0.89 0.85 0.26
C VAL A 70 1.49 1.47 1.52
N PRO A 71 2.02 2.70 1.45
CA PRO A 71 2.48 3.41 2.63
C PRO A 71 1.31 4.06 3.39
N GLY A 72 1.57 4.41 4.66
CA GLY A 72 0.64 5.20 5.46
C GLY A 72 -0.20 4.40 6.46
N TYR A 73 0.01 3.10 6.57
CA TYR A 73 -0.58 2.30 7.63
C TYR A 73 -0.09 2.75 9.02
N GLY A 74 -1.00 2.85 9.97
CA GLY A 74 -0.72 3.21 11.36
C GLY A 74 -0.38 4.69 11.54
N ALA A 75 0.88 5.05 11.55
CA ALA A 75 1.36 6.40 11.91
C ALA A 75 0.80 7.56 11.05
N GLN A 76 0.27 7.28 9.87
CA GLN A 76 -0.34 8.28 8.98
C GLN A 76 -1.87 8.16 8.92
N GLY A 77 -2.47 7.32 9.75
CA GLY A 77 -3.92 7.19 9.90
C GLY A 77 -4.57 6.07 9.09
N GLY A 78 -3.86 5.41 8.18
CA GLY A 78 -4.37 4.24 7.46
C GLY A 78 -4.59 3.07 8.43
N LYS A 79 -5.74 2.42 8.33
CA LYS A 79 -6.14 1.27 9.17
C LYS A 79 -6.07 -0.03 8.40
N ALA A 80 -6.01 -1.16 9.09
CA ALA A 80 -6.01 -2.49 8.47
C ALA A 80 -7.22 -2.69 7.54
N LYS A 81 -8.41 -2.25 7.96
CA LYS A 81 -9.62 -2.30 7.14
C LYS A 81 -9.53 -1.46 5.85
N ASP A 82 -8.68 -0.46 5.81
CA ASP A 82 -8.53 0.42 4.65
C ASP A 82 -7.56 -0.18 3.63
N VAL A 83 -6.49 -0.82 4.11
CA VAL A 83 -5.48 -1.44 3.23
C VAL A 83 -5.96 -2.74 2.59
N GLN A 84 -7.02 -3.38 3.09
CA GLN A 84 -7.56 -4.60 2.49
C GLN A 84 -7.87 -4.46 1.00
N TYR A 85 -8.30 -3.28 0.57
CA TYR A 85 -8.66 -3.02 -0.82
C TYR A 85 -7.46 -3.01 -1.79
N ALA A 86 -6.24 -2.99 -1.26
CA ALA A 86 -5.03 -3.12 -2.08
C ALA A 86 -4.76 -4.55 -2.56
N PHE A 87 -5.32 -5.54 -1.88
CA PHE A 87 -5.10 -6.96 -2.15
C PHE A 87 -6.17 -7.52 -3.09
N ASP A 88 -5.82 -8.59 -3.78
CA ASP A 88 -6.79 -9.40 -4.50
C ASP A 88 -7.54 -10.35 -3.53
N ARG A 89 -8.45 -11.15 -4.08
CA ARG A 89 -9.24 -12.14 -3.29
C ARG A 89 -8.40 -13.25 -2.65
N PHE A 90 -7.14 -13.39 -3.04
CA PHE A 90 -6.21 -14.40 -2.51
C PHE A 90 -5.21 -13.81 -1.52
N GLY A 91 -5.29 -12.51 -1.24
CA GLY A 91 -4.36 -11.80 -0.37
C GLY A 91 -3.05 -11.40 -1.04
N HIS A 92 -3.02 -11.33 -2.37
CA HIS A 92 -1.85 -10.95 -3.14
C HIS A 92 -1.97 -9.55 -3.73
N GLY A 93 -0.88 -9.06 -4.35
CA GLY A 93 -0.86 -7.85 -5.17
C GLY A 93 -0.49 -6.58 -4.43
N ALA A 94 -0.16 -6.65 -3.14
CA ALA A 94 0.28 -5.48 -2.40
C ALA A 94 1.34 -5.80 -1.34
N ILE A 95 2.16 -4.80 -1.02
CA ILE A 95 3.03 -4.74 0.16
C ILE A 95 2.64 -3.51 0.96
N VAL A 96 2.32 -3.69 2.24
CA VAL A 96 2.04 -2.60 3.17
C VAL A 96 3.31 -2.29 3.96
N ASN A 97 3.72 -1.01 3.97
CA ASN A 97 4.87 -0.59 4.75
C ASN A 97 4.49 0.44 5.81
N SER A 98 5.14 0.35 6.95
CA SER A 98 4.97 1.24 8.11
C SER A 98 6.33 1.56 8.73
N SER A 99 7.18 2.32 8.02
CA SER A 99 8.56 2.58 8.42
C SER A 99 8.65 3.12 9.85
N ARG A 100 7.99 4.23 10.16
CA ARG A 100 8.02 4.81 11.51
C ARG A 100 7.32 3.93 12.55
N GLY A 101 6.28 3.22 12.17
CA GLY A 101 5.57 2.30 13.07
C GLY A 101 6.50 1.20 13.56
N ILE A 102 7.21 0.57 12.64
CA ILE A 102 8.14 -0.54 12.93
C ILE A 102 9.45 -0.01 13.53
N MET A 103 10.20 0.82 12.81
CA MET A 103 11.53 1.28 13.22
C MET A 103 11.54 2.07 14.53
N CYS A 104 10.44 2.71 14.90
CA CYS A 104 10.33 3.46 16.14
C CYS A 104 9.48 2.75 17.22
N ALA A 105 9.18 1.46 17.05
CA ALA A 105 8.36 0.70 17.98
C ALA A 105 8.98 0.66 19.40
N TRP A 106 10.30 0.58 19.48
CA TRP A 106 11.04 0.61 20.75
C TRP A 106 10.73 1.82 21.63
N LYS A 107 10.37 2.98 21.04
CA LYS A 107 9.99 4.19 21.80
C LYS A 107 8.71 4.05 22.60
N LYS A 108 7.91 3.02 22.29
CA LYS A 108 6.63 2.73 22.97
C LYS A 108 6.77 1.64 24.03
N THR A 109 7.97 1.05 24.20
CA THR A 109 8.24 0.05 25.21
C THR A 109 8.58 0.71 26.54
N GLU A 110 8.49 -0.03 27.65
CA GLU A 110 8.88 0.46 28.98
C GLU A 110 10.35 0.87 29.01
N ASP A 111 11.22 0.14 28.31
CA ASP A 111 12.62 0.51 28.09
C ASP A 111 12.79 1.29 26.77
N ALA A 112 12.45 2.58 26.81
CA ALA A 112 12.60 3.47 25.65
C ALA A 112 14.06 3.90 25.36
N THR A 113 15.06 3.14 25.81
CA THR A 113 16.48 3.40 25.54
C THR A 113 16.94 2.95 24.16
N GLY A 114 16.15 2.13 23.50
CA GLY A 114 16.45 1.53 22.20
C GLY A 114 17.30 0.28 22.25
N ARG A 115 17.68 -0.22 23.43
CA ARG A 115 18.46 -1.47 23.57
C ARG A 115 17.68 -2.69 23.11
N ASN A 116 16.36 -2.64 23.20
CA ASN A 116 15.42 -3.71 22.83
C ASN A 116 14.80 -3.51 21.44
N TYR A 117 15.37 -2.66 20.58
CA TYR A 117 14.76 -2.27 19.31
C TYR A 117 14.40 -3.48 18.43
N GLN A 118 15.24 -4.51 18.37
CA GLN A 118 15.00 -5.70 17.55
C GLN A 118 13.70 -6.42 17.93
N ALA A 119 13.52 -6.71 19.23
CA ALA A 119 12.31 -7.37 19.73
C ALA A 119 11.07 -6.48 19.56
N ALA A 120 11.20 -5.18 19.76
CA ALA A 120 10.11 -4.23 19.59
C ALA A 120 9.68 -4.10 18.13
N GLU A 121 10.62 -4.04 17.19
CA GLU A 121 10.36 -3.98 15.75
C GLU A 121 9.70 -5.26 15.25
N GLN A 122 10.18 -6.43 15.68
CA GLN A 122 9.59 -7.71 15.36
C GLN A 122 8.15 -7.80 15.87
N ALA A 123 7.92 -7.47 17.15
CA ALA A 123 6.59 -7.51 17.74
C ALA A 123 5.60 -6.58 17.03
N GLU A 124 6.04 -5.38 16.61
CA GLU A 124 5.19 -4.45 15.87
C GLU A 124 4.91 -4.96 14.45
N ALA A 125 5.89 -5.55 13.77
CA ALA A 125 5.68 -6.14 12.44
C ALA A 125 4.67 -7.31 12.51
N GLU A 126 4.79 -8.18 13.51
CA GLU A 126 3.86 -9.28 13.75
C GLU A 126 2.45 -8.76 14.08
N ARG A 127 2.34 -7.78 14.97
CA ARG A 127 1.07 -7.13 15.31
C ARG A 127 0.42 -6.52 14.06
N MET A 128 1.19 -5.84 13.22
CA MET A 128 0.73 -5.23 11.99
C MET A 128 0.21 -6.29 11.00
N ARG A 129 0.96 -7.39 10.82
CA ARG A 129 0.54 -8.54 10.01
C ARG A 129 -0.80 -9.09 10.51
N ASP A 130 -0.90 -9.38 11.79
CA ASP A 130 -2.08 -10.00 12.38
C ASP A 130 -3.31 -9.08 12.30
N ASP A 131 -3.11 -7.77 12.44
CA ASP A 131 -4.18 -6.79 12.28
C ASP A 131 -4.69 -6.75 10.82
N ILE A 132 -3.80 -6.78 9.83
CA ILE A 132 -4.17 -6.80 8.41
C ILE A 132 -4.85 -8.12 8.04
N CYS A 133 -4.36 -9.26 8.53
CA CYS A 133 -4.91 -10.58 8.25
C CYS A 133 -6.33 -10.79 8.79
N ARG A 134 -6.84 -9.89 9.65
CA ARG A 134 -8.27 -9.89 10.02
C ARG A 134 -9.20 -9.49 8.87
N TYR A 135 -8.67 -8.80 7.87
CA TYR A 135 -9.44 -8.25 6.75
C TYR A 135 -9.00 -8.82 5.40
N VAL A 136 -7.82 -9.43 5.34
CA VAL A 136 -7.23 -10.00 4.13
C VAL A 136 -7.10 -11.51 4.32
N THR A 137 -7.79 -12.28 3.49
CA THR A 137 -7.62 -13.75 3.46
C THR A 137 -6.38 -14.07 2.62
N ILE A 138 -5.42 -14.75 3.22
CA ILE A 138 -4.25 -15.27 2.51
C ILE A 138 -4.50 -16.76 2.25
N LEU A 139 -4.58 -17.13 0.97
CA LEU A 139 -4.80 -18.49 0.49
C LEU A 139 -3.53 -19.12 -0.06
#